data_633565ec9f1558c240837913db7ab1bb
#
_entry.id   633565ec9f1558c240837913db7ab1bb
#
_cell.length_a   1.000
_cell.length_b   1.000
_cell.length_c   1.000
_cell.angle_alpha   90.00
_cell.angle_beta   90.00
_cell.angle_gamma   90.00
#
_symmetry.space_group_name_H-M   'P 1'
#
loop_
_entity.id
_entity.type
_entity.pdbx_description
1 polymer ?
#
loop_
_entity_poly.entity_id
_entity_poly.type
_entity_poly.pdbx_seq_one_letter_code
_entity_poly.pdbx_strand_id
1 'polypeptide(L)'
;WVRLDSPGPALFRQERVGRGGVPFRIHKFRTMHVHDGSGPLITARDDARISRAGRWLRATKLDELPQLIDVLKGDMSLVGPRPEVPRYMALYPDEARRLILSVRPGITDRAAIEFRDEEHLLASAADPERTYVEQIMPIKQRHYLDYVARHNVAGDLRILLDTLRTLMR
;
A
#
# COMPACT_ATOMS: atom_id res chain seq x y z
N TRP A 1 6.41 13.01 17.28
CA TRP A 1 7.71 12.56 16.83
C TRP A 1 7.93 12.88 15.35
N VAL A 2 7.04 12.50 14.42
CA VAL A 2 7.18 12.82 12.99
C VAL A 2 7.41 14.32 12.73
N ARG A 3 6.69 15.19 13.46
CA ARG A 3 6.84 16.66 13.32
C ARG A 3 8.13 17.21 13.94
N LEU A 4 8.69 16.50 14.92
CA LEU A 4 9.97 16.87 15.53
C LEU A 4 11.17 16.42 14.68
N ASP A 5 11.02 15.30 13.98
CA ASP A 5 12.08 14.72 13.14
C ASP A 5 12.25 15.47 11.80
N SER A 6 11.15 16.02 11.26
CA SER A 6 11.21 16.82 10.03
C SER A 6 10.07 17.85 9.96
N PRO A 7 10.30 19.06 9.41
CA PRO A 7 9.27 20.09 9.25
C PRO A 7 8.10 19.60 8.41
N GLY A 8 6.86 20.02 8.76
CA GLY A 8 5.66 19.74 8.00
C GLY A 8 4.59 18.96 8.76
N PRO A 9 3.48 18.56 8.08
CA PRO A 9 2.36 17.84 8.71
C PRO A 9 2.77 16.42 9.15
N ALA A 10 2.14 15.92 10.23
CA ALA A 10 2.38 14.54 10.70
C ALA A 10 1.81 13.48 9.75
N LEU A 11 0.72 13.81 9.08
CA LEU A 11 0.04 12.91 8.14
C LEU A 11 0.43 13.25 6.71
N PHE A 12 0.66 12.21 5.94
CA PHE A 12 0.78 12.22 4.49
C PHE A 12 -0.54 11.76 3.88
N ARG A 13 -0.96 12.40 2.80
CA ARG A 13 -2.18 12.06 2.09
C ARG A 13 -1.90 11.99 0.61
N GLN A 14 -2.21 10.84 0.01
CA GLN A 14 -2.03 10.59 -1.41
C GLN A 14 -3.33 10.07 -2.01
N GLU A 15 -3.62 10.51 -3.23
CA GLU A 15 -4.75 10.00 -3.98
C GLU A 15 -4.56 8.54 -4.36
N ARG A 16 -5.61 7.77 -4.15
CA ARG A 16 -5.71 6.35 -4.48
C ARG A 16 -7.05 6.08 -5.15
N VAL A 17 -7.10 4.98 -5.91
CA VAL A 17 -8.35 4.52 -6.53
C VAL A 17 -9.07 3.59 -5.57
N GLY A 18 -10.29 3.97 -5.19
CA GLY A 18 -11.17 3.22 -4.32
C GLY A 18 -12.20 2.39 -5.07
N ARG A 19 -13.19 1.86 -4.31
CA ARG A 19 -14.29 1.05 -4.86
C ARG A 19 -15.03 1.81 -5.95
N GLY A 20 -15.35 1.12 -7.05
CA GLY A 20 -16.04 1.70 -8.20
C GLY A 20 -15.19 2.70 -9.00
N GLY A 21 -13.88 2.77 -8.75
CA GLY A 21 -12.99 3.74 -9.40
C GLY A 21 -13.03 5.13 -8.76
N VAL A 22 -13.76 5.31 -7.65
CA VAL A 22 -13.87 6.61 -6.97
C VAL A 22 -12.54 6.95 -6.28
N PRO A 23 -11.91 8.09 -6.59
CA PRO A 23 -10.67 8.47 -5.94
C PRO A 23 -10.93 8.87 -4.47
N PHE A 24 -9.99 8.52 -3.59
CA PHE A 24 -9.96 8.97 -2.20
C PHE A 24 -8.52 9.30 -1.76
N ARG A 25 -8.35 10.00 -0.65
CA ARG A 25 -7.02 10.36 -0.15
C ARG A 25 -6.71 9.54 1.10
N ILE A 26 -5.85 8.54 0.92
CA ILE A 26 -5.38 7.64 1.99
C ILE A 26 -4.65 8.42 3.08
N HIS A 27 -4.80 8.02 4.34
CA HIS A 27 -4.07 8.57 5.48
C HIS A 27 -2.89 7.66 5.84
N LYS A 28 -1.69 8.25 5.94
CA LYS A 28 -0.48 7.59 6.48
C LYS A 28 0.28 8.55 7.38
N PHE A 29 1.10 8.05 8.28
CA PHE A 29 2.11 8.91 8.86
C PHE A 29 3.13 9.29 7.79
N ARG A 30 3.58 10.54 7.83
CA ARG A 30 4.62 11.01 6.92
C ARG A 30 5.96 10.38 7.30
N THR A 31 6.55 9.65 6.37
CA THR A 31 7.82 8.95 6.53
C THR A 31 8.97 9.59 5.74
N MET A 32 8.67 10.60 4.95
CA MET A 32 9.64 11.32 4.10
C MET A 32 9.68 12.81 4.45
N HIS A 33 10.81 13.45 4.16
CA HIS A 33 10.89 14.89 4.16
C HIS A 33 9.90 15.47 3.14
N VAL A 34 9.37 16.66 3.43
CA VAL A 34 8.48 17.35 2.48
C VAL A 34 9.31 17.77 1.27
N HIS A 35 8.86 17.42 0.09
CA HIS A 35 9.45 17.79 -1.20
C HIS A 35 8.34 18.27 -2.14
N ASP A 36 8.71 18.86 -3.24
CA ASP A 36 7.82 19.48 -4.24
C ASP A 36 6.95 18.48 -5.03
N GLY A 37 6.98 17.20 -4.68
CA GLY A 37 6.26 16.15 -5.39
C GLY A 37 7.01 15.60 -6.62
N SER A 38 8.16 16.16 -6.94
CA SER A 38 9.06 15.60 -7.96
C SER A 38 9.76 14.36 -7.40
N GLY A 39 9.68 13.23 -8.08
CA GLY A 39 10.37 12.02 -7.68
C GLY A 39 9.59 10.74 -8.00
N PRO A 40 10.25 9.58 -7.91
CA PRO A 40 9.61 8.31 -8.21
C PRO A 40 8.49 8.01 -7.23
N LEU A 41 7.38 7.43 -7.74
CA LEU A 41 6.25 6.95 -6.92
C LEU A 41 6.63 5.70 -6.11
N ILE A 42 7.58 4.94 -6.63
CA ILE A 42 8.14 3.76 -5.97
C ILE A 42 9.26 4.21 -5.03
N THR A 43 9.27 3.66 -3.84
CA THR A 43 10.27 3.95 -2.81
C THR A 43 11.12 2.71 -2.59
N ALA A 44 12.42 2.84 -2.77
CA ALA A 44 13.41 1.84 -2.38
C ALA A 44 13.77 2.01 -0.90
N ARG A 45 14.34 0.97 -0.27
CA ARG A 45 14.67 0.95 1.16
C ARG A 45 15.61 2.09 1.60
N ASP A 46 16.60 2.42 0.76
CA ASP A 46 17.64 3.41 1.08
C ASP A 46 17.36 4.79 0.44
N ASP A 47 16.10 5.09 0.17
CA ASP A 47 15.70 6.37 -0.39
C ASP A 47 16.07 7.52 0.56
N ALA A 48 16.90 8.43 0.09
CA ALA A 48 17.41 9.56 0.87
C ALA A 48 16.29 10.50 1.39
N ARG A 49 15.11 10.43 0.80
CA ARG A 49 13.94 11.20 1.25
C ARG A 49 13.37 10.71 2.57
N ILE A 50 13.69 9.47 3.00
CA ILE A 50 13.12 8.87 4.20
C ILE A 50 13.73 9.50 5.45
N SER A 51 12.90 10.06 6.33
CA SER A 51 13.32 10.65 7.61
C SER A 51 13.71 9.54 8.63
N ARG A 52 14.35 9.92 9.75
CA ARG A 52 14.74 8.97 10.80
C ARG A 52 13.52 8.30 11.44
N ALA A 53 12.49 9.08 11.78
CA ALA A 53 11.22 8.56 12.27
C ALA A 53 10.55 7.70 11.19
N GLY A 54 10.64 8.11 9.92
CA GLY A 54 10.10 7.38 8.78
C GLY A 54 10.68 5.99 8.61
N ARG A 55 11.98 5.83 8.76
CA ARG A 55 12.62 4.49 8.71
C ARG A 55 12.05 3.53 9.75
N TRP A 56 11.89 3.97 10.98
CA TRP A 56 11.31 3.13 12.03
C TRP A 56 9.83 2.82 11.76
N LEU A 57 9.03 3.81 11.39
CA LEU A 57 7.61 3.63 11.06
C LEU A 57 7.41 2.63 9.92
N ARG A 58 8.20 2.72 8.85
CA ARG A 58 8.14 1.81 7.70
C ARG A 58 8.59 0.39 8.08
N ALA A 59 9.68 0.26 8.84
CA ALA A 59 10.17 -1.03 9.30
C ALA A 59 9.13 -1.78 10.17
N THR A 60 8.35 -1.05 10.96
CA THR A 60 7.30 -1.59 11.82
C THR A 60 5.91 -1.61 11.15
N LYS A 61 5.79 -1.06 9.92
CA LYS A 61 4.51 -0.84 9.20
C LYS A 61 3.48 0.00 9.97
N LEU A 62 3.91 0.70 11.03
CA LEU A 62 3.06 1.58 11.82
C LEU A 62 2.69 2.88 11.08
N ASP A 63 3.40 3.21 9.99
CA ASP A 63 3.05 4.33 9.13
C ASP A 63 1.67 4.20 8.50
N GLU A 64 1.14 2.98 8.41
CA GLU A 64 -0.17 2.69 7.82
C GLU A 64 -1.33 2.70 8.82
N LEU A 65 -1.06 2.79 10.14
CA LEU A 65 -2.12 2.83 11.16
C LEU A 65 -3.19 3.91 10.92
N PRO A 66 -2.86 5.13 10.43
CA PRO A 66 -3.88 6.13 10.14
C PRO A 66 -4.91 5.71 9.08
N GLN A 67 -4.67 4.66 8.29
CA GLN A 67 -5.67 4.11 7.35
C GLN A 67 -6.91 3.56 8.08
N LEU A 68 -6.84 3.29 9.38
CA LEU A 68 -8.03 2.97 10.17
C LEU A 68 -9.07 4.08 10.12
N ILE A 69 -8.67 5.33 9.92
CA ILE A 69 -9.58 6.46 9.68
C ILE A 69 -10.34 6.23 8.36
N ASP A 70 -9.66 5.73 7.32
CA ASP A 70 -10.27 5.47 6.02
C ASP A 70 -11.23 4.27 6.09
N VAL A 71 -10.94 3.29 6.95
CA VAL A 71 -11.85 2.18 7.25
C VAL A 71 -13.11 2.69 7.96
N LEU A 72 -12.96 3.53 8.99
CA LEU A 72 -14.10 4.12 9.71
C LEU A 72 -14.98 5.02 8.82
N LYS A 73 -14.38 5.70 7.84
CA LYS A 73 -15.11 6.48 6.83
C LYS A 73 -15.80 5.61 5.78
N GLY A 74 -15.46 4.33 5.68
CA GLY A 74 -15.99 3.42 4.67
C GLY A 74 -15.29 3.49 3.30
N ASP A 75 -14.21 4.25 3.18
CA ASP A 75 -13.38 4.33 1.98
C ASP A 75 -12.55 3.04 1.80
N MET A 76 -12.16 2.40 2.91
CA MET A 76 -11.37 1.17 2.97
C MET A 76 -12.03 0.08 3.80
N SER A 77 -11.47 -1.12 3.75
CA SER A 77 -11.70 -2.26 4.63
C SER A 77 -10.40 -2.63 5.35
N LEU A 78 -10.47 -3.44 6.41
CA LEU A 78 -9.28 -4.01 7.02
C LEU A 78 -8.56 -4.96 6.05
N VAL A 79 -9.32 -5.81 5.36
CA VAL A 79 -8.81 -6.78 4.38
C VAL A 79 -9.40 -6.47 3.00
N GLY A 80 -8.57 -6.55 1.97
CA GLY A 80 -8.96 -6.32 0.58
C GLY A 80 -7.77 -5.94 -0.30
N PRO A 81 -7.96 -5.87 -1.60
CA PRO A 81 -6.93 -5.43 -2.55
C PRO A 81 -6.34 -4.07 -2.13
N ARG A 82 -5.01 -3.95 -2.11
CA ARG A 82 -4.37 -2.69 -1.75
C ARG A 82 -4.72 -1.59 -2.75
N PRO A 83 -5.08 -0.36 -2.30
CA PRO A 83 -5.44 0.73 -3.21
C PRO A 83 -4.21 1.22 -3.97
N GLU A 84 -4.29 1.19 -5.29
CA GLU A 84 -3.24 1.68 -6.17
C GLU A 84 -3.37 3.19 -6.45
N VAL A 85 -2.24 3.82 -6.83
CA VAL A 85 -2.26 5.16 -7.41
C VAL A 85 -2.90 5.11 -8.80
N PRO A 86 -3.56 6.19 -9.27
CA PRO A 86 -4.23 6.20 -10.58
C PRO A 86 -3.34 5.75 -11.75
N ARG A 87 -2.06 6.16 -11.73
CA ARG A 87 -1.08 5.81 -12.76
C ARG A 87 -0.91 4.28 -12.92
N TYR A 88 -0.75 3.54 -11.81
CA TYR A 88 -0.57 2.09 -11.87
C TYR A 88 -1.90 1.36 -12.06
N MET A 89 -2.99 1.87 -11.50
CA MET A 89 -4.32 1.30 -11.75
C MET A 89 -4.69 1.33 -13.23
N ALA A 90 -4.25 2.33 -13.98
CA ALA A 90 -4.47 2.43 -15.43
C ALA A 90 -3.74 1.34 -16.24
N LEU A 91 -2.70 0.72 -15.68
CA LEU A 91 -1.95 -0.36 -16.34
C LEU A 91 -2.62 -1.74 -16.19
N TYR A 92 -3.62 -1.87 -15.32
CA TYR A 92 -4.35 -3.13 -15.17
C TYR A 92 -5.25 -3.37 -16.40
N PRO A 93 -5.36 -4.62 -16.89
CA PRO A 93 -6.36 -4.97 -17.89
C PRO A 93 -7.77 -4.57 -17.42
N ASP A 94 -8.61 -4.10 -18.34
CA ASP A 94 -9.92 -3.51 -18.02
C ASP A 94 -10.80 -4.44 -17.19
N GLU A 95 -10.83 -5.73 -17.51
CA GLU A 95 -11.61 -6.73 -16.77
C GLU A 95 -11.07 -6.90 -15.35
N ALA A 96 -9.76 -7.07 -15.18
CA ALA A 96 -9.13 -7.21 -13.87
C ALA A 96 -9.35 -5.97 -13.01
N ARG A 97 -9.17 -4.77 -13.60
CA ARG A 97 -9.42 -3.49 -12.95
C ARG A 97 -10.87 -3.39 -12.46
N ARG A 98 -11.85 -3.71 -13.30
CA ARG A 98 -13.27 -3.69 -12.95
C ARG A 98 -13.58 -4.63 -11.78
N LEU A 99 -13.04 -5.85 -11.80
CA LEU A 99 -13.24 -6.83 -10.73
C LEU A 99 -12.60 -6.39 -9.42
N ILE A 100 -11.34 -5.95 -9.45
CA ILE A 100 -10.62 -5.48 -8.25
C ILE A 100 -11.32 -4.28 -7.62
N LEU A 101 -11.80 -3.34 -8.43
CA LEU A 101 -12.51 -2.16 -7.96
C LEU A 101 -13.97 -2.44 -7.56
N SER A 102 -14.48 -3.65 -7.68
CA SER A 102 -15.84 -4.01 -7.21
C SER A 102 -15.94 -4.07 -5.68
N VAL A 103 -14.83 -4.27 -4.98
CA VAL A 103 -14.74 -4.31 -3.53
C VAL A 103 -14.03 -3.08 -2.96
N ARG A 104 -14.16 -2.84 -1.63
CA ARG A 104 -13.37 -1.82 -0.95
C ARG A 104 -11.91 -2.24 -0.88
N PRO A 105 -10.95 -1.32 -1.13
CA PRO A 105 -9.54 -1.61 -0.91
C PRO A 105 -9.26 -1.91 0.56
N GLY A 106 -8.24 -2.74 0.83
CA GLY A 106 -7.86 -3.13 2.17
C GLY A 106 -6.59 -2.47 2.68
N ILE A 107 -6.41 -2.49 4.01
CA ILE A 107 -5.13 -2.17 4.65
C ILE A 107 -4.14 -3.31 4.40
N THR A 108 -4.61 -4.56 4.48
CA THR A 108 -3.81 -5.77 4.24
C THR A 108 -4.51 -6.74 3.31
N ASP A 109 -3.72 -7.61 2.70
CA ASP A 109 -4.14 -8.69 1.79
C ASP A 109 -3.02 -9.74 1.67
N ARG A 110 -3.22 -10.80 0.88
CA ARG A 110 -2.21 -11.85 0.64
C ARG A 110 -0.96 -11.32 -0.06
N ALA A 111 -1.11 -10.38 -0.99
CA ALA A 111 0.03 -9.78 -1.66
C ALA A 111 0.87 -8.93 -0.68
N ALA A 112 0.25 -8.20 0.24
CA ALA A 112 0.95 -7.43 1.26
C ALA A 112 1.77 -8.30 2.21
N ILE A 113 1.31 -9.53 2.50
CA ILE A 113 2.05 -10.52 3.29
C ILE A 113 3.23 -11.08 2.49
N GLU A 114 3.01 -11.48 1.23
CA GLU A 114 4.04 -12.04 0.35
C GLU A 114 5.14 -11.03 0.03
N PHE A 115 4.74 -9.80 -0.27
CA PHE A 115 5.64 -8.69 -0.61
C PHE A 115 5.94 -7.78 0.60
N ARG A 116 6.02 -8.33 1.82
CA ARG A 116 6.38 -7.55 3.02
C ARG A 116 7.63 -6.70 2.81
N ASP A 117 8.64 -7.28 2.19
CA ASP A 117 9.95 -6.69 1.96
C ASP A 117 10.12 -6.15 0.52
N GLU A 118 9.00 -5.72 -0.12
CA GLU A 118 8.98 -5.17 -1.48
C GLU A 118 10.02 -4.07 -1.70
N GLU A 119 10.17 -3.18 -0.72
CA GLU A 119 11.15 -2.09 -0.78
C GLU A 119 12.59 -2.60 -0.90
N HIS A 120 12.89 -3.74 -0.30
CA HIS A 120 14.19 -4.38 -0.39
C HIS A 120 14.40 -5.03 -1.77
N LEU A 121 13.38 -5.70 -2.29
CA LEU A 121 13.41 -6.25 -3.64
C LEU A 121 13.63 -5.15 -4.69
N LEU A 122 12.93 -4.04 -4.56
CA LEU A 122 13.03 -2.91 -5.47
C LEU A 122 14.37 -2.17 -5.33
N ALA A 123 14.97 -2.13 -4.14
CA ALA A 123 16.27 -1.51 -3.92
C ALA A 123 17.40 -2.25 -4.65
N SER A 124 17.27 -3.58 -4.85
CA SER A 124 18.26 -4.41 -5.58
C SER A 124 18.04 -4.42 -7.10
N ALA A 125 16.94 -3.84 -7.59
CA ALA A 125 16.61 -3.84 -9.01
C ALA A 125 17.34 -2.72 -9.78
N ALA A 126 17.81 -3.04 -10.99
CA ALA A 126 18.42 -2.04 -11.88
C ALA A 126 17.42 -0.93 -12.29
N ASP A 127 16.15 -1.30 -12.46
CA ASP A 127 15.02 -0.39 -12.72
C ASP A 127 13.85 -0.79 -11.80
N PRO A 128 13.70 -0.12 -10.65
CA PRO A 128 12.63 -0.42 -9.69
C PRO A 128 11.22 -0.29 -10.26
N GLU A 129 10.96 0.72 -11.10
CA GLU A 129 9.64 0.93 -11.69
C GLU A 129 9.28 -0.17 -12.68
N ARG A 130 10.20 -0.53 -13.55
CA ARG A 130 10.02 -1.62 -14.49
C ARG A 130 9.83 -2.95 -13.77
N THR A 131 10.65 -3.24 -12.74
CA THR A 131 10.52 -4.44 -11.92
C THR A 131 9.16 -4.51 -11.22
N TYR A 132 8.69 -3.39 -10.68
CA TYR A 132 7.36 -3.33 -10.09
C TYR A 132 6.27 -3.67 -11.11
N VAL A 133 6.27 -3.00 -12.26
CA VAL A 133 5.21 -3.14 -13.28
C VAL A 133 5.23 -4.52 -13.94
N GLU A 134 6.42 -5.04 -14.30
CA GLU A 134 6.54 -6.28 -15.07
C GLU A 134 6.55 -7.55 -14.21
N GLN A 135 6.99 -7.47 -12.95
CA GLN A 135 7.17 -8.66 -12.11
C GLN A 135 6.26 -8.70 -10.89
N ILE A 136 6.18 -7.60 -10.12
CA ILE A 136 5.44 -7.58 -8.85
C ILE A 136 3.95 -7.37 -9.07
N MET A 137 3.57 -6.37 -9.84
CA MET A 137 2.19 -5.99 -10.08
C MET A 137 1.33 -7.14 -10.66
N PRO A 138 1.80 -7.98 -11.61
CA PRO A 138 1.03 -9.13 -12.09
C PRO A 138 0.77 -10.19 -11.01
N ILE A 139 1.70 -10.38 -10.06
CA ILE A 139 1.52 -11.31 -8.95
C ILE A 139 0.47 -10.75 -7.98
N LYS A 140 0.60 -9.47 -7.60
CA LYS A 140 -0.40 -8.79 -6.77
C LYS A 140 -1.79 -8.85 -7.40
N GLN A 141 -1.89 -8.60 -8.69
CA GLN A 141 -3.17 -8.69 -9.43
C GLN A 141 -3.83 -10.06 -9.28
N ARG A 142 -3.06 -11.15 -9.37
CA ARG A 142 -3.59 -12.51 -9.16
C ARG A 142 -4.16 -12.69 -7.75
N HIS A 143 -3.45 -12.24 -6.72
CA HIS A 143 -3.95 -12.28 -5.34
C HIS A 143 -5.24 -11.46 -5.17
N TYR A 144 -5.31 -10.29 -5.79
CA TYR A 144 -6.48 -9.43 -5.72
C TYR A 144 -7.70 -10.08 -6.40
N LEU A 145 -7.51 -10.67 -7.57
CA LEU A 145 -8.59 -11.38 -8.28
C LEU A 145 -9.06 -12.62 -7.51
N ASP A 146 -8.13 -13.41 -6.94
CA ASP A 146 -8.47 -14.54 -6.09
C ASP A 146 -9.25 -14.11 -4.84
N TYR A 147 -8.83 -13.02 -4.20
CA TYR A 147 -9.55 -12.43 -3.09
C TYR A 147 -10.98 -12.03 -3.49
N VAL A 148 -11.14 -11.28 -4.58
CA VAL A 148 -12.47 -10.84 -5.05
C VAL A 148 -13.39 -12.03 -5.32
N ALA A 149 -12.86 -13.11 -5.89
CA ALA A 149 -13.64 -14.31 -6.22
C ALA A 149 -14.05 -15.14 -4.99
N ARG A 150 -13.26 -15.11 -3.89
CA ARG A 150 -13.40 -16.09 -2.79
C ARG A 150 -13.50 -15.46 -1.39
N HIS A 151 -13.48 -14.13 -1.27
CA HIS A 151 -13.45 -13.47 0.04
C HIS A 151 -14.65 -13.88 0.91
N ASN A 152 -14.37 -14.10 2.18
CA ASN A 152 -15.35 -14.38 3.22
C ASN A 152 -14.75 -14.04 4.58
N VAL A 153 -15.59 -13.92 5.61
CA VAL A 153 -15.16 -13.50 6.96
C VAL A 153 -14.05 -14.40 7.52
N ALA A 154 -14.14 -15.73 7.35
CA ALA A 154 -13.12 -16.65 7.86
C ALA A 154 -11.77 -16.44 7.14
N GLY A 155 -11.80 -16.20 5.83
CA GLY A 155 -10.63 -15.85 5.02
C GLY A 155 -10.00 -14.53 5.48
N ASP A 156 -10.81 -13.51 5.72
CA ASP A 156 -10.35 -12.21 6.22
C ASP A 156 -9.69 -12.33 7.60
N LEU A 157 -10.29 -13.06 8.54
CA LEU A 157 -9.68 -13.32 9.85
C LEU A 157 -8.34 -14.04 9.72
N ARG A 158 -8.22 -15.01 8.80
CA ARG A 158 -6.95 -15.69 8.53
C ARG A 158 -5.89 -14.72 7.99
N ILE A 159 -6.25 -13.86 7.04
CA ILE A 159 -5.34 -12.83 6.50
C ILE A 159 -4.89 -11.89 7.61
N LEU A 160 -5.77 -11.42 8.49
CA LEU A 160 -5.41 -10.58 9.62
C LEU A 160 -4.43 -11.28 10.58
N LEU A 161 -4.68 -12.54 10.93
CA LEU A 161 -3.78 -13.32 11.78
C LEU A 161 -2.41 -13.53 11.13
N ASP A 162 -2.38 -13.85 9.84
CA ASP A 162 -1.13 -14.03 9.09
C ASP A 162 -0.35 -12.70 8.97
N THR A 163 -1.05 -11.58 8.80
CA THR A 163 -0.46 -10.23 8.81
C THR A 163 0.22 -9.96 10.17
N LEU A 164 -0.48 -10.19 11.28
CA LEU A 164 0.08 -9.99 12.62
C LEU A 164 1.31 -10.87 12.85
N ARG A 165 1.25 -12.15 12.48
CA ARG A 165 2.42 -13.06 12.57
C ARG A 165 3.60 -12.57 11.73
N THR A 166 3.31 -12.01 10.56
CA THR A 166 4.34 -11.48 9.66
C THR A 166 4.97 -10.22 10.23
N LEU A 167 4.22 -9.36 10.91
CA LEU A 167 4.74 -8.14 11.55
C LEU A 167 5.60 -8.44 12.78
N MET A 168 5.38 -9.57 13.47
CA MET A 168 6.13 -9.98 14.66
C MET A 168 7.45 -10.73 14.34
N ARG A 169 7.72 -11.05 13.09
CA ARG A 169 8.98 -11.65 12.60
C ARG A 169 9.97 -10.58 12.18
#